data_3acb7455d37ce2e509ad135d7b3848f3
#
_entry.id   3acb7455d37ce2e509ad135d7b3848f3
#
_cell.length_a   1.000
_cell.length_b   1.000
_cell.length_c   1.000
_cell.angle_alpha   90.00
_cell.angle_beta   90.00
_cell.angle_gamma   90.00
#
_symmetry.space_group_name_H-M   'P 1'
#
loop_
_entity.id
_entity.type
_entity.pdbx_description
1 polymer ?
#
loop_
_entity_poly.entity_id
_entity_poly.type
_entity_poly.pdbx_seq_one_letter_code
_entity_poly.pdbx_strand_id
1 'polypeptide(L)'
;ERQGPLRLLVLGGSQGALALNQTVPEALSKLPAHERPVVRHQCGSATLDIARAAYDQHGVEVDLVPFIDDMASTYAWADLVVCRAGALTVAELCAVGLPALFVPYPGAVDDHQTANARPMADVGAAVIIDQSMLSADVLAAQLREWLTSRDDLQGKAEKAHKLDKPSALARITELCLEQAGVAA
;
A
#
# COMPACT_ATOMS: atom_id res chain seq x y z
N GLU A 1 21.12 6.61 3.79
CA GLU A 1 20.66 5.82 2.62
C GLU A 1 20.51 4.37 3.03
N ARG A 2 19.37 3.75 2.75
CA ARG A 2 19.16 2.33 3.01
C ARG A 2 19.91 1.49 1.98
N GLN A 3 20.56 0.44 2.45
CA GLN A 3 21.22 -0.54 1.61
C GLN A 3 20.52 -1.90 1.70
N GLY A 4 20.79 -2.79 0.75
CA GLY A 4 20.20 -4.13 0.70
C GLY A 4 18.93 -4.22 -0.16
N PRO A 5 18.20 -5.35 -0.10
CA PRO A 5 16.97 -5.55 -0.89
C PRO A 5 15.91 -4.53 -0.54
N LEU A 6 15.07 -4.19 -1.52
CA LEU A 6 13.90 -3.35 -1.30
C LEU A 6 12.88 -4.06 -0.39
N ARG A 7 12.05 -3.29 0.30
CA ARG A 7 11.12 -3.76 1.31
C ARG A 7 9.69 -3.49 0.86
N LEU A 8 8.98 -4.55 0.57
CA LEU A 8 7.58 -4.51 0.16
C LEU A 8 6.66 -4.72 1.36
N LEU A 9 5.80 -3.76 1.61
CA LEU A 9 4.67 -3.90 2.53
C LEU A 9 3.41 -4.28 1.76
N VAL A 10 2.67 -5.26 2.25
CA VAL A 10 1.34 -5.60 1.72
C VAL A 10 0.31 -5.41 2.84
N LEU A 11 -0.73 -4.62 2.58
CA LEU A 11 -1.78 -4.34 3.56
C LEU A 11 -3.15 -4.81 3.06
N GLY A 12 -3.67 -5.85 3.68
CA GLY A 12 -5.01 -6.38 3.41
C GLY A 12 -6.13 -5.65 4.14
N GLY A 13 -5.78 -4.85 5.16
CA GLY A 13 -6.76 -4.26 6.08
C GLY A 13 -7.25 -5.25 7.14
N SER A 14 -8.07 -4.79 8.10
CA SER A 14 -8.48 -5.58 9.27
C SER A 14 -9.21 -6.89 8.92
N GLN A 15 -9.95 -6.91 7.83
CA GLN A 15 -10.66 -8.11 7.35
C GLN A 15 -9.81 -8.97 6.39
N GLY A 16 -8.64 -8.48 5.99
CA GLY A 16 -7.82 -9.08 4.95
C GLY A 16 -8.35 -8.80 3.54
N ALA A 17 -7.48 -8.91 2.56
CA ALA A 17 -7.81 -8.77 1.14
C ALA A 17 -7.49 -10.08 0.42
N LEU A 18 -8.47 -10.98 0.32
CA LEU A 18 -8.29 -12.32 -0.26
C LEU A 18 -7.60 -12.28 -1.63
N ALA A 19 -7.99 -11.31 -2.48
CA ALA A 19 -7.35 -11.13 -3.78
C ALA A 19 -5.84 -10.85 -3.67
N LEU A 20 -5.43 -10.00 -2.71
CA LEU A 20 -4.00 -9.74 -2.46
C LEU A 20 -3.30 -10.95 -1.85
N ASN A 21 -3.94 -11.61 -0.88
CA ASN A 21 -3.40 -12.79 -0.21
C ASN A 21 -3.07 -13.94 -1.17
N GLN A 22 -3.81 -14.04 -2.27
CA GLN A 22 -3.61 -15.06 -3.30
C GLN A 22 -2.67 -14.58 -4.42
N THR A 23 -2.84 -13.33 -4.89
CA THR A 23 -2.12 -12.87 -6.09
C THR A 23 -0.69 -12.44 -5.78
N VAL A 24 -0.43 -11.84 -4.60
CA VAL A 24 0.92 -11.33 -4.26
C VAL A 24 1.97 -12.45 -4.19
N PRO A 25 1.73 -13.59 -3.51
CA PRO A 25 2.69 -14.70 -3.48
C PRO A 25 3.03 -15.22 -4.88
N GLU A 26 2.02 -15.41 -5.72
CA GLU A 26 2.20 -15.85 -7.11
C GLU A 26 2.99 -14.82 -7.94
N ALA A 27 2.66 -13.54 -7.82
CA ALA A 27 3.38 -12.48 -8.52
C ALA A 27 4.87 -12.42 -8.12
N LEU A 28 5.16 -12.53 -6.83
CA LEU A 28 6.52 -12.55 -6.32
C LEU A 28 7.31 -13.79 -6.78
N SER A 29 6.65 -14.93 -6.94
CA SER A 29 7.30 -16.14 -7.44
C SER A 29 7.78 -16.00 -8.89
N LYS A 30 7.17 -15.12 -9.67
CA LYS A 30 7.55 -14.80 -11.06
C LYS A 30 8.78 -13.89 -11.16
N LEU A 31 9.22 -13.31 -10.06
CA LEU A 31 10.47 -12.55 -9.99
C LEU A 31 11.65 -13.51 -9.72
N PRO A 32 12.82 -13.28 -10.33
CA PRO A 32 14.04 -14.00 -9.96
C PRO A 32 14.30 -13.88 -8.45
N ALA A 33 14.72 -14.96 -7.81
CA ALA A 33 14.86 -15.02 -6.35
C ALA A 33 15.75 -13.89 -5.78
N HIS A 34 16.81 -13.50 -6.52
CA HIS A 34 17.74 -12.44 -6.11
C HIS A 34 17.19 -11.02 -6.33
N GLU A 35 16.08 -10.86 -7.05
CA GLU A 35 15.39 -9.58 -7.27
C GLU A 35 14.18 -9.41 -6.36
N ARG A 36 13.79 -10.44 -5.60
CA ARG A 36 12.63 -10.37 -4.72
C ARG A 36 12.89 -9.42 -3.57
N PRO A 37 11.92 -8.55 -3.24
CA PRO A 37 12.01 -7.70 -2.06
C PRO A 37 11.89 -8.53 -0.78
N VAL A 38 12.31 -7.97 0.35
CA VAL A 38 11.90 -8.46 1.66
C VAL A 38 10.43 -8.08 1.86
N VAL A 39 9.59 -9.06 2.19
CA VAL A 39 8.13 -8.88 2.23
C VAL A 39 7.61 -8.93 3.66
N ARG A 40 6.81 -7.94 4.04
CA ARG A 40 5.90 -7.99 5.19
C ARG A 40 4.48 -7.92 4.69
N HIS A 41 3.62 -8.87 5.09
CA HIS A 41 2.24 -8.93 4.63
C HIS A 41 1.27 -9.03 5.81
N GLN A 42 0.45 -8.00 5.98
CA GLN A 42 -0.69 -8.01 6.90
C GLN A 42 -1.91 -8.54 6.13
N CYS A 43 -2.30 -9.77 6.45
CA CYS A 43 -3.26 -10.54 5.65
C CYS A 43 -4.68 -10.64 6.25
N GLY A 44 -4.88 -10.14 7.47
CA GLY A 44 -6.14 -10.30 8.21
C GLY A 44 -6.23 -11.65 8.93
N SER A 45 -6.81 -11.67 10.12
CA SER A 45 -6.88 -12.88 10.95
C SER A 45 -7.70 -14.00 10.31
N ALA A 46 -8.82 -13.65 9.64
CA ALA A 46 -9.71 -14.63 9.01
C ALA A 46 -9.10 -15.31 7.78
N THR A 47 -8.07 -14.72 7.18
CA THR A 47 -7.48 -15.20 5.92
C THR A 47 -5.98 -15.56 6.05
N LEU A 48 -5.48 -15.65 7.29
CA LEU A 48 -4.07 -15.96 7.58
C LEU A 48 -3.64 -17.31 6.99
N ASP A 49 -4.44 -18.36 7.19
CA ASP A 49 -4.11 -19.72 6.71
C ASP A 49 -4.12 -19.77 5.16
N ILE A 50 -5.03 -19.03 4.53
CA ILE A 50 -5.09 -18.91 3.06
C ILE A 50 -3.84 -18.22 2.53
N ALA A 51 -3.45 -17.12 3.15
CA ALA A 51 -2.24 -16.40 2.76
C ALA A 51 -0.99 -17.26 2.96
N ARG A 52 -0.87 -17.95 4.11
CA ARG A 52 0.25 -18.85 4.41
C ARG A 52 0.38 -19.95 3.35
N ALA A 53 -0.73 -20.64 3.08
CA ALA A 53 -0.75 -21.71 2.07
C ALA A 53 -0.33 -21.20 0.68
N ALA A 54 -0.73 -19.97 0.30
CA ALA A 54 -0.34 -19.37 -0.97
C ALA A 54 1.17 -19.07 -1.01
N TYR A 55 1.75 -18.51 0.06
CA TYR A 55 3.20 -18.26 0.14
C TYR A 55 4.00 -19.55 0.10
N ASP A 56 3.58 -20.58 0.85
CA ASP A 56 4.22 -21.90 0.88
C ASP A 56 4.16 -22.57 -0.51
N GLN A 57 3.00 -22.53 -1.16
CA GLN A 57 2.81 -23.08 -2.52
C GLN A 57 3.77 -22.47 -3.56
N HIS A 58 4.02 -21.17 -3.44
CA HIS A 58 4.86 -20.45 -4.39
C HIS A 58 6.34 -20.31 -3.96
N GLY A 59 6.71 -20.83 -2.80
CA GLY A 59 8.09 -20.83 -2.28
C GLY A 59 8.63 -19.41 -2.12
N VAL A 60 7.83 -18.50 -1.56
CA VAL A 60 8.20 -17.10 -1.31
C VAL A 60 8.29 -16.86 0.20
N GLU A 61 9.44 -16.37 0.65
CA GLU A 61 9.63 -15.98 2.05
C GLU A 61 8.87 -14.71 2.38
N VAL A 62 8.23 -14.67 3.57
CA VAL A 62 7.41 -13.54 4.00
C VAL A 62 7.36 -13.42 5.54
N ASP A 63 7.39 -12.21 6.03
CA ASP A 63 6.93 -11.87 7.39
C ASP A 63 5.40 -11.69 7.33
N LEU A 64 4.67 -12.79 7.60
CA LEU A 64 3.22 -12.85 7.48
C LEU A 64 2.56 -12.65 8.83
N VAL A 65 1.76 -11.58 8.95
CA VAL A 65 1.09 -11.21 10.20
C VAL A 65 -0.41 -10.99 9.99
N PRO A 66 -1.27 -11.36 10.96
CA PRO A 66 -2.70 -11.12 10.86
C PRO A 66 -3.06 -9.63 11.01
N PHE A 67 -2.31 -8.91 11.84
CA PHE A 67 -2.54 -7.51 12.16
C PHE A 67 -1.21 -6.81 12.48
N ILE A 68 -1.15 -5.49 12.31
CA ILE A 68 0.01 -4.64 12.64
C ILE A 68 -0.47 -3.57 13.62
N ASP A 69 0.08 -3.57 14.83
CA ASP A 69 -0.23 -2.57 15.85
C ASP A 69 0.56 -1.28 15.63
N ASP A 70 1.84 -1.39 15.28
CA ASP A 70 2.72 -0.24 15.03
C ASP A 70 2.84 0.04 13.52
N MET A 71 1.84 0.75 13.00
CA MET A 71 1.82 1.17 11.60
C MET A 71 2.93 2.18 11.28
N ALA A 72 3.27 3.06 12.22
CA ALA A 72 4.29 4.08 11.99
C ALA A 72 5.67 3.47 11.71
N SER A 73 6.12 2.54 12.57
CA SER A 73 7.37 1.82 12.35
C SER A 73 7.31 0.93 11.09
N THR A 74 6.14 0.40 10.76
CA THR A 74 5.95 -0.43 9.57
C THR A 74 6.04 0.39 8.29
N TYR A 75 5.42 1.55 8.21
CA TYR A 75 5.58 2.46 7.09
C TYR A 75 7.03 2.96 6.99
N ALA A 76 7.65 3.30 8.11
CA ALA A 76 9.06 3.69 8.14
C ALA A 76 9.99 2.56 7.67
N TRP A 77 9.62 1.30 7.81
CA TRP A 77 10.39 0.15 7.32
C TRP A 77 10.27 -0.03 5.81
N ALA A 78 9.11 0.23 5.21
CA ALA A 78 8.80 -0.06 3.82
C ALA A 78 9.49 0.89 2.82
N ASP A 79 9.73 0.41 1.61
CA ASP A 79 10.15 1.21 0.45
C ASP A 79 8.99 1.41 -0.55
N LEU A 80 8.02 0.48 -0.56
CA LEU A 80 6.78 0.57 -1.35
C LEU A 80 5.68 -0.27 -0.71
N VAL A 81 4.42 0.00 -1.07
CA VAL A 81 3.27 -0.74 -0.55
C VAL A 81 2.34 -1.23 -1.65
N VAL A 82 1.76 -2.42 -1.45
CA VAL A 82 0.59 -2.92 -2.20
C VAL A 82 -0.59 -2.97 -1.24
N CYS A 83 -1.67 -2.25 -1.52
CA CYS A 83 -2.79 -2.16 -0.59
C CYS A 83 -4.12 -1.77 -1.26
N ARG A 84 -5.19 -1.77 -0.45
CA ARG A 84 -6.45 -1.09 -0.77
C ARG A 84 -6.28 0.43 -0.61
N ALA A 85 -7.17 1.19 -1.26
CA ALA A 85 -7.13 2.66 -1.24
C ALA A 85 -8.18 3.28 -0.30
N GLY A 86 -8.18 2.85 0.96
CA GLY A 86 -8.97 3.52 2.01
C GLY A 86 -8.47 4.94 2.24
N ALA A 87 -9.36 5.88 2.54
CA ALA A 87 -9.01 7.31 2.67
C ALA A 87 -7.90 7.56 3.70
N LEU A 88 -7.99 6.92 4.88
CA LEU A 88 -6.94 7.03 5.91
C LEU A 88 -5.62 6.44 5.45
N THR A 89 -5.64 5.26 4.81
CA THR A 89 -4.42 4.64 4.27
C THR A 89 -3.73 5.56 3.26
N VAL A 90 -4.49 6.14 2.32
CA VAL A 90 -3.93 7.08 1.33
C VAL A 90 -3.34 8.31 2.01
N ALA A 91 -4.03 8.89 3.00
CA ALA A 91 -3.53 10.04 3.75
C ALA A 91 -2.23 9.70 4.52
N GLU A 92 -2.17 8.54 5.18
CA GLU A 92 -0.99 8.05 5.89
C GLU A 92 0.20 7.85 4.93
N LEU A 93 -0.04 7.27 3.74
CA LEU A 93 0.99 7.07 2.73
C LEU A 93 1.53 8.39 2.18
N CYS A 94 0.67 9.41 2.01
CA CYS A 94 1.11 10.74 1.67
C CYS A 94 1.96 11.36 2.79
N ALA A 95 1.53 11.25 4.03
CA ALA A 95 2.25 11.81 5.19
C ALA A 95 3.66 11.23 5.35
N VAL A 96 3.82 9.91 5.14
CA VAL A 96 5.14 9.25 5.25
C VAL A 96 5.94 9.26 3.94
N GLY A 97 5.33 9.66 2.82
CA GLY A 97 5.97 9.62 1.51
C GLY A 97 6.22 8.19 1.03
N LEU A 98 5.22 7.31 1.07
CA LEU A 98 5.38 5.91 0.65
C LEU A 98 4.65 5.64 -0.67
N PRO A 99 5.35 5.29 -1.77
CA PRO A 99 4.73 5.00 -3.05
C PRO A 99 3.90 3.71 -3.00
N ALA A 100 2.79 3.67 -3.77
CA ALA A 100 1.80 2.61 -3.65
C ALA A 100 1.36 2.00 -4.97
N LEU A 101 1.17 0.68 -4.97
CA LEU A 101 0.34 -0.03 -5.95
C LEU A 101 -1.03 -0.27 -5.30
N PHE A 102 -2.00 0.53 -5.69
CA PHE A 102 -3.36 0.42 -5.17
C PHE A 102 -4.17 -0.62 -5.93
N VAL A 103 -4.85 -1.45 -5.19
CA VAL A 103 -5.90 -2.35 -5.71
C VAL A 103 -7.21 -1.98 -5.03
N PRO A 104 -7.99 -1.03 -5.56
CA PRO A 104 -9.25 -0.59 -4.95
C PRO A 104 -10.19 -1.76 -4.71
N TYR A 105 -11.00 -1.68 -3.64
CA TYR A 105 -11.99 -2.70 -3.36
C TYR A 105 -13.20 -2.51 -4.28
N PRO A 106 -13.58 -3.52 -5.08
CA PRO A 106 -14.63 -3.37 -6.10
C PRO A 106 -16.04 -3.21 -5.52
N GLY A 107 -16.24 -3.57 -4.25
CA GLY A 107 -17.51 -3.35 -3.54
C GLY A 107 -17.59 -2.00 -2.82
N ALA A 108 -16.66 -1.08 -3.08
CA ALA A 108 -16.70 0.26 -2.51
C ALA A 108 -17.86 1.07 -3.11
N VAL A 109 -18.69 1.66 -2.25
CA VAL A 109 -19.83 2.50 -2.68
C VAL A 109 -19.27 3.66 -3.51
N ASP A 110 -19.90 3.94 -4.67
CA ASP A 110 -19.52 5.04 -5.58
C ASP A 110 -18.04 5.06 -5.99
N ASP A 111 -17.40 3.89 -5.98
CA ASP A 111 -15.97 3.74 -6.36
C ASP A 111 -15.03 4.70 -5.61
N HIS A 112 -15.36 5.04 -4.35
CA HIS A 112 -14.61 6.03 -3.58
C HIS A 112 -13.13 5.65 -3.39
N GLN A 113 -12.77 4.35 -3.42
CA GLN A 113 -11.36 3.94 -3.28
C GLN A 113 -10.52 4.33 -4.50
N THR A 114 -11.05 4.19 -5.70
CA THR A 114 -10.35 4.69 -6.90
C THR A 114 -10.20 6.21 -6.84
N ALA A 115 -11.24 6.93 -6.41
CA ALA A 115 -11.18 8.37 -6.22
C ALA A 115 -10.10 8.78 -5.19
N ASN A 116 -9.99 8.05 -4.07
CA ASN A 116 -8.95 8.29 -3.05
C ASN A 116 -7.53 8.08 -3.59
N ALA A 117 -7.32 7.06 -4.43
CA ALA A 117 -5.99 6.73 -4.98
C ALA A 117 -5.54 7.70 -6.07
N ARG A 118 -6.48 8.31 -6.79
CA ARG A 118 -6.22 9.13 -7.99
C ARG A 118 -5.21 10.26 -7.76
N PRO A 119 -5.26 11.06 -6.70
CA PRO A 119 -4.27 12.12 -6.48
C PRO A 119 -2.82 11.62 -6.46
N MET A 120 -2.56 10.46 -5.86
CA MET A 120 -1.21 9.87 -5.87
C MET A 120 -0.84 9.32 -7.25
N ALA A 121 -1.79 8.75 -7.97
CA ALA A 121 -1.56 8.24 -9.33
C ALA A 121 -1.28 9.38 -10.32
N ASP A 122 -2.03 10.48 -10.25
CA ASP A 122 -1.90 11.63 -11.15
C ASP A 122 -0.51 12.30 -11.06
N VAL A 123 0.11 12.28 -9.89
CA VAL A 123 1.48 12.78 -9.73
C VAL A 123 2.56 11.70 -10.00
N GLY A 124 2.15 10.47 -10.31
CA GLY A 124 3.05 9.35 -10.55
C GLY A 124 3.72 8.80 -9.28
N ALA A 125 3.08 8.98 -8.13
CA ALA A 125 3.48 8.39 -6.84
C ALA A 125 2.80 7.03 -6.60
N ALA A 126 1.77 6.70 -7.38
CA ALA A 126 1.07 5.42 -7.28
C ALA A 126 0.66 4.88 -8.66
N VAL A 127 0.33 3.60 -8.70
CA VAL A 127 -0.40 2.96 -9.81
C VAL A 127 -1.69 2.38 -9.24
N ILE A 128 -2.77 2.49 -10.00
CA ILE A 128 -4.07 1.89 -9.67
C ILE A 128 -4.26 0.67 -10.57
N ILE A 129 -4.45 -0.49 -9.97
CA ILE A 129 -4.78 -1.73 -10.66
C ILE A 129 -6.20 -2.10 -10.27
N ASP A 130 -7.14 -2.00 -11.21
CA ASP A 130 -8.49 -2.50 -10.98
C ASP A 130 -8.44 -3.99 -10.58
N GLN A 131 -9.22 -4.39 -9.58
CA GLN A 131 -9.19 -5.78 -9.11
C GLN A 131 -9.60 -6.78 -10.20
N SER A 132 -10.45 -6.39 -11.14
CA SER A 132 -10.83 -7.23 -12.29
C SER A 132 -9.66 -7.50 -13.25
N MET A 133 -8.67 -6.61 -13.25
CA MET A 133 -7.44 -6.72 -14.05
C MET A 133 -6.27 -7.27 -13.24
N LEU A 134 -6.45 -7.47 -11.93
CA LEU A 134 -5.40 -7.99 -11.06
C LEU A 134 -5.09 -9.45 -11.40
N SER A 135 -3.89 -9.68 -11.86
CA SER A 135 -3.31 -11.01 -12.05
C SER A 135 -1.88 -11.02 -11.55
N ALA A 136 -1.35 -12.23 -11.34
CA ALA A 136 0.05 -12.39 -10.94
C ALA A 136 1.02 -11.79 -11.97
N ASP A 137 0.70 -11.88 -13.26
CA ASP A 137 1.53 -11.33 -14.33
C ASP A 137 1.52 -9.80 -14.34
N VAL A 138 0.34 -9.19 -14.21
CA VAL A 138 0.20 -7.72 -14.13
C VAL A 138 0.93 -7.18 -12.90
N LEU A 139 0.73 -7.81 -11.74
CA LEU A 139 1.38 -7.35 -10.50
C LEU A 139 2.89 -7.58 -10.55
N ALA A 140 3.37 -8.72 -11.07
CA ALA A 140 4.79 -9.01 -11.23
C ALA A 140 5.48 -8.02 -12.18
N ALA A 141 4.82 -7.65 -13.28
CA ALA A 141 5.35 -6.65 -14.22
C ALA A 141 5.53 -5.29 -13.55
N GLN A 142 4.52 -4.84 -12.80
CA GLN A 142 4.57 -3.58 -12.06
C GLN A 142 5.63 -3.60 -10.93
N LEU A 143 5.70 -4.69 -10.17
CA LEU A 143 6.73 -4.85 -9.15
C LEU A 143 8.12 -4.85 -9.76
N ARG A 144 8.35 -5.55 -10.87
CA ARG A 144 9.64 -5.57 -11.56
C ARG A 144 10.07 -4.17 -11.99
N GLU A 145 9.18 -3.40 -12.60
CA GLU A 145 9.44 -2.02 -12.97
C GLU A 145 9.90 -1.18 -11.76
N TRP A 146 9.18 -1.26 -10.65
CA TRP A 146 9.42 -0.43 -9.48
C TRP A 146 10.62 -0.90 -8.63
N LEU A 147 10.93 -2.20 -8.64
CA LEU A 147 12.05 -2.76 -7.88
C LEU A 147 13.41 -2.53 -8.57
N THR A 148 13.42 -2.03 -9.82
CA THR A 148 14.64 -1.87 -10.61
C THR A 148 15.51 -0.71 -10.12
N SER A 149 14.90 0.37 -9.61
CA SER A 149 15.61 1.60 -9.26
C SER A 149 15.12 2.17 -7.92
N ARG A 150 16.01 2.20 -6.94
CA ARG A 150 15.74 2.84 -5.64
C ARG A 150 15.54 4.35 -5.79
N ASP A 151 16.28 4.99 -6.70
CA ASP A 151 16.18 6.43 -6.95
C ASP A 151 14.80 6.79 -7.54
N ASP A 152 14.26 5.94 -8.42
CA ASP A 152 12.91 6.14 -8.96
C ASP A 152 11.84 6.00 -7.87
N LEU A 153 11.99 5.02 -6.97
CA LEU A 153 11.10 4.89 -5.81
C LEU A 153 11.21 6.10 -4.89
N GLN A 154 12.40 6.64 -4.66
CA GLN A 154 12.58 7.85 -3.87
C GLN A 154 11.90 9.05 -4.55
N GLY A 155 12.03 9.21 -5.86
CA GLY A 155 11.31 10.23 -6.60
C GLY A 155 9.79 10.11 -6.50
N LYS A 156 9.25 8.89 -6.48
CA LYS A 156 7.82 8.62 -6.23
C LYS A 156 7.44 8.95 -4.78
N ALA A 157 8.29 8.62 -3.81
CA ALA A 157 8.10 8.93 -2.39
C ALA A 157 8.01 10.44 -2.14
N GLU A 158 8.88 11.23 -2.75
CA GLU A 158 8.84 12.70 -2.67
C GLU A 158 7.56 13.28 -3.27
N LYS A 159 7.07 12.71 -4.37
CA LYS A 159 5.80 13.10 -4.99
C LYS A 159 4.61 12.77 -4.08
N ALA A 160 4.60 11.58 -3.45
CA ALA A 160 3.58 11.23 -2.46
C ALA A 160 3.58 12.22 -1.28
N HIS A 161 4.74 12.51 -0.72
CA HIS A 161 4.87 13.41 0.42
C HIS A 161 4.41 14.85 0.12
N LYS A 162 4.55 15.34 -1.12
CA LYS A 162 4.04 16.66 -1.52
C LYS A 162 2.50 16.76 -1.47
N LEU A 163 1.79 15.64 -1.41
CA LEU A 163 0.34 15.59 -1.25
C LEU A 163 -0.11 15.62 0.21
N ASP A 164 0.81 15.52 1.16
CA ASP A 164 0.49 15.59 2.58
C ASP A 164 -0.23 16.91 2.94
N LYS A 165 -1.14 16.81 3.89
CA LYS A 165 -1.95 17.92 4.41
C LYS A 165 -1.76 18.05 5.91
N PRO A 166 -0.57 18.44 6.40
CA PRO A 166 -0.25 18.46 7.84
C PRO A 166 -1.16 19.40 8.64
N SER A 167 -1.75 20.42 8.01
CA SER A 167 -2.68 21.34 8.65
C SER A 167 -4.15 20.89 8.60
N ALA A 168 -4.46 19.71 8.05
CA ALA A 168 -5.85 19.26 7.87
C ALA A 168 -6.63 19.21 9.19
N LEU A 169 -6.02 18.67 10.25
CA LEU A 169 -6.66 18.59 11.57
C LEU A 169 -6.96 19.99 12.13
N ALA A 170 -6.01 20.91 12.09
CA ALA A 170 -6.19 22.28 12.56
C ALA A 170 -7.33 22.97 11.78
N ARG A 171 -7.31 22.84 10.45
CA ARG A 171 -8.35 23.44 9.60
C ARG A 171 -9.74 22.87 9.84
N ILE A 172 -9.86 21.55 10.03
CA ILE A 172 -11.14 20.91 10.39
C ILE A 172 -11.62 21.41 11.74
N THR A 173 -10.73 21.51 12.74
CA THR A 173 -11.07 22.03 14.07
C THR A 173 -11.57 23.47 14.00
N GLU A 174 -10.88 24.35 13.27
CA GLU A 174 -11.31 25.74 13.04
C GLU A 174 -12.75 25.78 12.44
N LEU A 175 -12.99 25.02 11.37
CA LEU A 175 -14.30 24.98 10.73
C LEU A 175 -15.39 24.47 11.68
N CYS A 176 -15.10 23.48 12.51
CA CYS A 176 -16.06 23.00 13.52
C CYS A 176 -16.37 24.08 14.56
N LEU A 177 -15.36 24.80 15.06
CA LEU A 177 -15.55 25.88 16.03
C LEU A 177 -16.33 27.05 15.42
N GLU A 178 -15.99 27.46 14.19
CA GLU A 178 -16.74 28.49 13.44
C GLU A 178 -18.23 28.13 13.33
N GLN A 179 -18.55 26.88 12.95
CA GLN A 179 -19.94 26.41 12.82
C GLN A 179 -20.65 26.29 14.17
N ALA A 180 -19.93 26.00 15.25
CA ALA A 180 -20.48 25.94 16.60
C ALA A 180 -20.64 27.34 17.25
N GLY A 181 -20.22 28.43 16.59
CA GLY A 181 -20.28 29.77 17.14
C GLY A 181 -19.30 30.00 18.29
N VAL A 182 -18.26 29.18 18.42
CA VAL A 182 -17.22 29.30 19.43
C VAL A 182 -16.05 30.09 18.79
N ALA A 183 -15.72 31.24 19.33
CA ALA A 183 -14.52 31.98 18.88
C ALA A 183 -13.25 31.18 19.22
N ALA A 184 -12.31 31.10 18.28
CA ALA A 184 -11.03 30.45 18.46
C ALA A 184 -10.08 31.27 19.36
#